data_02f5c8b65e220af032a419140c12dc05
#
_entry.id   02f5c8b65e220af032a419140c12dc05
#
_cell.length_a   1.000
_cell.length_b   1.000
_cell.length_c   1.000
_cell.angle_alpha   90.00
_cell.angle_beta   90.00
_cell.angle_gamma   90.00
#
_symmetry.space_group_name_H-M   'P 1'
#
loop_
_entity.id
_entity.type
_entity.pdbx_description
1 polymer ?
#
loop_
_entity_poly.entity_id
_entity_poly.type
_entity_poly.pdbx_seq_one_letter_code
_entity_poly.pdbx_strand_id
1 'polypeptide(L)'
;MPDVFLSPPAPGGPVVVIPTYNESGTIGAVVEQVLGLDGRFCVLVVDDGSPDGTGDLVDALRRRHPARVGLLRRAGKLGLGTAYLDGFRHARDAGFAFICEMDADFSHNPDDLPRLVDACRPAEDGGRGADVAIGSRYIDGLRVLNWPLGRLVLSYGAGVYTRAITRLPLQDVTAGFKCFRREVLAAIDFSRVRSNGYSFQIEMNYRAWTLGFEIVEVPIVFTERSEGESKMSGAIVREAMRKVWELRARALVGKL
;
A
#
# COMPACT_ATOMS: atom_id res chain seq x y z
N MET A 1 -20.02 -16.26 -4.86
CA MET A 1 -18.66 -16.50 -4.35
C MET A 1 -17.82 -15.31 -4.77
N PRO A 2 -16.94 -14.75 -3.94
CA PRO A 2 -16.04 -13.71 -4.42
C PRO A 2 -15.20 -14.31 -5.55
N ASP A 3 -15.20 -13.65 -6.69
CA ASP A 3 -14.42 -14.02 -7.87
C ASP A 3 -12.94 -13.70 -7.61
N VAL A 4 -12.26 -14.63 -7.00
CA VAL A 4 -10.92 -14.45 -6.46
C VAL A 4 -9.86 -14.96 -7.43
N PHE A 5 -8.71 -14.36 -7.37
CA PHE A 5 -7.45 -14.80 -7.91
C PHE A 5 -7.26 -16.29 -7.78
N LEU A 6 -6.93 -16.93 -8.86
CA LEU A 6 -6.80 -18.39 -8.86
C LEU A 6 -5.39 -18.85 -8.46
N SER A 7 -4.33 -18.16 -8.83
CA SER A 7 -2.95 -18.50 -8.43
C SER A 7 -1.95 -17.50 -9.01
N PRO A 8 -0.79 -17.28 -8.39
CA PRO A 8 0.28 -16.55 -9.04
C PRO A 8 0.73 -17.27 -10.32
N PRO A 9 0.97 -16.55 -11.43
CA PRO A 9 1.38 -17.14 -12.71
C PRO A 9 2.73 -17.85 -12.67
N ALA A 10 3.55 -17.54 -11.64
CA ALA A 10 4.78 -18.24 -11.29
C ALA A 10 4.86 -18.38 -9.77
N PRO A 11 5.43 -19.46 -9.22
CA PRO A 11 5.67 -19.57 -7.79
C PRO A 11 6.43 -18.35 -7.28
N GLY A 12 5.87 -17.66 -6.28
CA GLY A 12 6.52 -16.52 -5.67
C GLY A 12 6.45 -15.18 -6.43
N GLY A 13 5.58 -15.04 -7.44
CA GLY A 13 5.40 -13.79 -8.17
C GLY A 13 4.84 -12.64 -7.30
N PRO A 14 4.99 -11.37 -7.76
CA PRO A 14 4.42 -10.20 -7.10
C PRO A 14 2.94 -10.01 -7.45
N VAL A 15 2.17 -9.46 -6.49
CA VAL A 15 0.82 -8.93 -6.71
C VAL A 15 0.72 -7.51 -6.19
N VAL A 16 0.02 -6.66 -6.92
CA VAL A 16 -0.28 -5.28 -6.53
C VAL A 16 -1.72 -5.20 -6.07
N VAL A 17 -1.93 -4.89 -4.81
CA VAL A 17 -3.25 -4.66 -4.21
C VAL A 17 -3.61 -3.19 -4.38
N ILE A 18 -4.71 -2.93 -5.07
CA ILE A 18 -5.18 -1.59 -5.41
C ILE A 18 -6.62 -1.39 -4.89
N PRO A 19 -6.81 -0.70 -3.77
CA PRO A 19 -8.14 -0.30 -3.31
C PRO A 19 -8.76 0.73 -4.23
N THR A 20 -10.05 0.59 -4.53
CA THR A 20 -10.78 1.54 -5.38
C THR A 20 -12.10 1.98 -4.77
N TYR A 21 -12.44 3.25 -4.97
CA TYR A 21 -13.77 3.80 -4.77
C TYR A 21 -13.96 5.02 -5.67
N ASN A 22 -14.72 4.87 -6.76
CA ASN A 22 -14.93 5.87 -7.82
C ASN A 22 -13.62 6.24 -8.55
N GLU A 23 -12.97 5.22 -9.11
CA GLU A 23 -11.70 5.36 -9.84
C GLU A 23 -11.84 4.89 -11.32
N SER A 24 -13.06 4.98 -11.90
CA SER A 24 -13.32 4.51 -13.27
C SER A 24 -12.46 5.22 -14.32
N GLY A 25 -12.04 6.47 -14.07
CA GLY A 25 -11.21 7.26 -14.99
C GLY A 25 -9.74 6.79 -15.06
N THR A 26 -9.23 6.12 -14.04
CA THR A 26 -7.80 5.82 -13.90
C THR A 26 -7.48 4.32 -13.83
N ILE A 27 -8.33 3.54 -13.18
CA ILE A 27 -8.04 2.14 -12.85
C ILE A 27 -7.67 1.28 -14.06
N GLY A 28 -8.31 1.50 -15.21
CA GLY A 28 -8.03 0.75 -16.43
C GLY A 28 -6.58 0.93 -16.88
N ALA A 29 -6.14 2.17 -16.97
CA ALA A 29 -4.78 2.51 -17.38
C ALA A 29 -3.72 2.06 -16.36
N VAL A 30 -4.00 2.20 -15.06
CA VAL A 30 -3.11 1.72 -13.98
C VAL A 30 -2.91 0.21 -14.07
N VAL A 31 -3.99 -0.57 -14.22
CA VAL A 31 -3.90 -2.03 -14.35
C VAL A 31 -3.10 -2.44 -15.58
N GLU A 32 -3.37 -1.84 -16.75
CA GLU A 32 -2.64 -2.17 -17.98
C GLU A 32 -1.15 -1.80 -17.87
N GLN A 33 -0.79 -0.67 -17.23
CA GLN A 33 0.60 -0.31 -17.00
C GLN A 33 1.30 -1.33 -16.09
N VAL A 34 0.69 -1.73 -14.98
CA VAL A 34 1.26 -2.76 -14.10
C VAL A 34 1.46 -4.09 -14.85
N LEU A 35 0.47 -4.51 -15.64
CA LEU A 35 0.57 -5.74 -16.45
C LEU A 35 1.65 -5.65 -17.54
N GLY A 36 1.95 -4.44 -18.00
CA GLY A 36 3.00 -4.16 -19.00
C GLY A 36 4.43 -4.21 -18.46
N LEU A 37 4.65 -4.15 -17.14
CA LEU A 37 5.99 -4.13 -16.53
C LEU A 37 6.76 -5.41 -16.83
N ASP A 38 6.20 -6.55 -16.45
CA ASP A 38 6.66 -7.88 -16.84
C ASP A 38 5.57 -8.94 -16.61
N GLY A 39 5.78 -10.15 -17.12
CA GLY A 39 4.79 -11.25 -17.06
C GLY A 39 4.50 -11.78 -15.65
N ARG A 40 5.30 -11.41 -14.65
CA ARG A 40 5.16 -11.90 -13.26
C ARG A 40 4.17 -11.09 -12.44
N PHE A 41 3.98 -9.79 -12.75
CA PHE A 41 3.08 -8.92 -11.99
C PHE A 41 1.62 -9.32 -12.18
N CYS A 42 0.91 -9.43 -11.06
CA CYS A 42 -0.53 -9.57 -10.98
C CYS A 42 -1.13 -8.34 -10.30
N VAL A 43 -2.40 -8.09 -10.54
CA VAL A 43 -3.15 -7.02 -9.90
C VAL A 43 -4.37 -7.59 -9.19
N LEU A 44 -4.57 -7.24 -7.93
CA LEU A 44 -5.80 -7.49 -7.18
C LEU A 44 -6.47 -6.15 -6.85
N VAL A 45 -7.53 -5.84 -7.55
CA VAL A 45 -8.34 -4.67 -7.23
C VAL A 45 -9.33 -5.02 -6.13
N VAL A 46 -9.40 -4.17 -5.11
CA VAL A 46 -10.37 -4.27 -4.00
C VAL A 46 -11.35 -3.11 -4.12
N ASP A 47 -12.50 -3.37 -4.72
CA ASP A 47 -13.51 -2.35 -5.00
C ASP A 47 -14.54 -2.22 -3.88
N ASP A 48 -14.63 -1.04 -3.30
CA ASP A 48 -15.53 -0.68 -2.20
C ASP A 48 -16.97 -0.38 -2.66
N GLY A 49 -17.45 -1.12 -3.67
CA GLY A 49 -18.80 -0.97 -4.19
C GLY A 49 -18.98 0.35 -4.95
N SER A 50 -18.05 0.68 -5.82
CA SER A 50 -18.03 1.90 -6.62
C SER A 50 -19.29 2.04 -7.48
N PRO A 51 -20.08 3.13 -7.37
CA PRO A 51 -21.28 3.36 -8.19
C PRO A 51 -20.96 3.86 -9.61
N ASP A 52 -19.73 4.27 -9.90
CA ASP A 52 -19.27 4.88 -11.16
C ASP A 52 -18.88 3.85 -12.24
N GLY A 53 -19.07 2.54 -11.98
CA GLY A 53 -18.72 1.47 -12.89
C GLY A 53 -17.26 0.98 -12.79
N THR A 54 -16.47 1.45 -11.83
CA THR A 54 -15.09 0.99 -11.58
C THR A 54 -15.00 -0.54 -11.54
N GLY A 55 -15.85 -1.20 -10.73
CA GLY A 55 -15.84 -2.65 -10.59
C GLY A 55 -16.15 -3.39 -11.89
N ASP A 56 -17.01 -2.84 -12.77
CA ASP A 56 -17.36 -3.46 -14.05
C ASP A 56 -16.22 -3.34 -15.07
N LEU A 57 -15.49 -2.21 -15.05
CA LEU A 57 -14.26 -2.05 -15.83
C LEU A 57 -13.21 -3.07 -15.43
N VAL A 58 -12.99 -3.25 -14.12
CA VAL A 58 -12.02 -4.23 -13.63
C VAL A 58 -12.45 -5.66 -13.97
N ASP A 59 -13.75 -5.96 -13.94
CA ASP A 59 -14.25 -7.28 -14.34
C ASP A 59 -14.03 -7.55 -15.83
N ALA A 60 -14.14 -6.54 -16.68
CA ALA A 60 -13.77 -6.64 -18.09
C ALA A 60 -12.27 -6.89 -18.30
N LEU A 61 -11.41 -6.24 -17.50
CA LEU A 61 -9.96 -6.48 -17.49
C LEU A 61 -9.64 -7.91 -17.03
N ARG A 62 -10.30 -8.38 -15.98
CA ARG A 62 -10.16 -9.75 -15.48
C ARG A 62 -10.49 -10.78 -16.55
N ARG A 63 -11.56 -10.58 -17.35
CA ARG A 63 -11.90 -11.47 -18.47
C ARG A 63 -10.84 -11.50 -19.56
N ARG A 64 -10.13 -10.38 -19.80
CA ARG A 64 -9.00 -10.31 -20.74
C ARG A 64 -7.72 -10.93 -20.19
N HIS A 65 -7.51 -10.83 -18.87
CA HIS A 65 -6.30 -11.30 -18.17
C HIS A 65 -6.63 -12.21 -16.98
N PRO A 66 -7.30 -13.37 -17.20
CA PRO A 66 -7.91 -14.17 -16.11
C PRO A 66 -6.90 -14.73 -15.11
N ALA A 67 -5.63 -14.89 -15.50
CA ALA A 67 -4.57 -15.38 -14.63
C ALA A 67 -3.85 -14.23 -13.88
N ARG A 68 -4.04 -12.97 -14.27
CA ARG A 68 -3.23 -11.85 -13.77
C ARG A 68 -4.03 -10.73 -13.15
N VAL A 69 -5.33 -10.64 -13.36
CA VAL A 69 -6.21 -9.64 -12.77
C VAL A 69 -7.25 -10.31 -11.90
N GLY A 70 -7.32 -9.91 -10.65
CA GLY A 70 -8.35 -10.30 -9.68
C GLY A 70 -9.19 -9.10 -9.27
N LEU A 71 -10.44 -9.39 -8.89
CA LEU A 71 -11.37 -8.40 -8.37
C LEU A 71 -12.03 -8.92 -7.10
N LEU A 72 -11.88 -8.17 -6.01
CA LEU A 72 -12.60 -8.38 -4.77
C LEU A 72 -13.64 -7.26 -4.61
N ARG A 73 -14.91 -7.57 -4.85
CA ARG A 73 -16.02 -6.61 -4.64
C ARG A 73 -16.43 -6.64 -3.18
N ARG A 74 -16.48 -5.47 -2.56
CA ARG A 74 -16.97 -5.28 -1.20
C ARG A 74 -18.37 -4.68 -1.22
N ALA A 75 -19.11 -4.85 -0.13
CA ALA A 75 -20.52 -4.41 -0.06
C ALA A 75 -20.70 -2.88 -0.07
N GLY A 76 -19.62 -2.10 0.11
CA GLY A 76 -19.66 -0.65 0.12
C GLY A 76 -18.35 -0.05 0.66
N LYS A 77 -18.32 1.26 0.84
CA LYS A 77 -17.15 2.01 1.32
C LYS A 77 -16.89 1.74 2.80
N LEU A 78 -16.05 0.74 3.07
CA LEU A 78 -15.67 0.31 4.43
C LEU A 78 -14.35 0.90 4.92
N GLY A 79 -13.63 1.60 4.04
CA GLY A 79 -12.41 2.33 4.35
C GLY A 79 -11.13 1.68 3.84
N LEU A 80 -10.15 2.53 3.52
CA LEU A 80 -8.91 2.18 2.86
C LEU A 80 -8.12 1.06 3.58
N GLY A 81 -7.95 1.19 4.90
CA GLY A 81 -7.19 0.21 5.68
C GLY A 81 -7.82 -1.18 5.63
N THR A 82 -9.15 -1.27 5.75
CA THR A 82 -9.85 -2.56 5.67
C THR A 82 -9.79 -3.16 4.26
N ALA A 83 -9.78 -2.31 3.20
CA ALA A 83 -9.62 -2.77 1.83
C ALA A 83 -8.24 -3.40 1.61
N TYR A 84 -7.17 -2.75 2.08
CA TYR A 84 -5.83 -3.34 2.05
C TYR A 84 -5.76 -4.65 2.83
N LEU A 85 -6.32 -4.72 4.04
CA LEU A 85 -6.29 -5.95 4.84
C LEU A 85 -7.01 -7.11 4.16
N ASP A 86 -8.15 -6.86 3.49
CA ASP A 86 -8.86 -7.89 2.73
C ASP A 86 -8.03 -8.34 1.52
N GLY A 87 -7.45 -7.40 0.78
CA GLY A 87 -6.54 -7.69 -0.34
C GLY A 87 -5.30 -8.46 0.11
N PHE A 88 -4.68 -8.08 1.22
CA PHE A 88 -3.50 -8.77 1.77
C PHE A 88 -3.80 -10.20 2.21
N ARG A 89 -4.97 -10.45 2.83
CA ARG A 89 -5.40 -11.83 3.16
C ARG A 89 -5.50 -12.68 1.90
N HIS A 90 -6.20 -12.18 0.89
CA HIS A 90 -6.37 -12.91 -0.37
C HIS A 90 -5.03 -13.17 -1.08
N ALA A 91 -4.18 -12.17 -1.19
CA ALA A 91 -2.88 -12.28 -1.82
C ALA A 91 -1.95 -13.28 -1.09
N ARG A 92 -1.89 -13.19 0.24
CA ARG A 92 -1.14 -14.11 1.10
C ARG A 92 -1.62 -15.54 0.95
N ASP A 93 -2.93 -15.74 1.04
CA ASP A 93 -3.57 -17.08 1.02
C ASP A 93 -3.49 -17.71 -0.37
N ALA A 94 -3.42 -16.90 -1.44
CA ALA A 94 -3.14 -17.34 -2.80
C ALA A 94 -1.66 -17.69 -3.05
N GLY A 95 -0.74 -17.41 -2.10
CA GLY A 95 0.65 -17.83 -2.19
C GLY A 95 1.60 -16.86 -2.88
N PHE A 96 1.22 -15.60 -3.08
CA PHE A 96 2.13 -14.57 -3.57
C PHE A 96 3.28 -14.31 -2.59
N ALA A 97 4.53 -14.25 -3.07
CA ALA A 97 5.68 -14.00 -2.22
C ALA A 97 5.87 -12.51 -1.92
N PHE A 98 5.53 -11.64 -2.87
CA PHE A 98 5.64 -10.20 -2.76
C PHE A 98 4.25 -9.57 -2.93
N ILE A 99 3.82 -8.80 -1.94
CA ILE A 99 2.51 -8.18 -1.91
C ILE A 99 2.71 -6.68 -1.82
N CYS A 100 2.43 -5.99 -2.93
CA CYS A 100 2.57 -4.54 -3.04
C CYS A 100 1.24 -3.85 -2.73
N GLU A 101 1.31 -2.64 -2.20
CA GLU A 101 0.18 -1.71 -2.10
C GLU A 101 0.43 -0.48 -2.96
N MET A 102 -0.61 -0.01 -3.65
CA MET A 102 -0.55 1.16 -4.51
C MET A 102 -1.94 1.80 -4.66
N ASP A 103 -1.98 3.13 -4.78
CA ASP A 103 -3.21 3.86 -5.08
C ASP A 103 -3.55 3.80 -6.59
N ALA A 104 -4.84 4.01 -6.93
CA ALA A 104 -5.36 3.92 -8.29
C ALA A 104 -5.26 5.22 -9.11
N ASP A 105 -4.71 6.31 -8.56
CA ASP A 105 -4.81 7.68 -9.07
C ASP A 105 -3.54 8.22 -9.74
N PHE A 106 -2.59 7.35 -10.08
CA PHE A 106 -1.29 7.70 -10.65
C PHE A 106 -0.40 8.60 -9.78
N SER A 107 -0.73 8.81 -8.51
CA SER A 107 0.19 9.49 -7.59
C SER A 107 1.46 8.69 -7.32
N HIS A 108 1.37 7.38 -7.45
CA HIS A 108 2.48 6.44 -7.47
C HIS A 108 2.75 5.98 -8.92
N ASN A 109 4.00 6.09 -9.38
CA ASN A 109 4.37 5.57 -10.70
C ASN A 109 4.49 4.04 -10.65
N PRO A 110 3.68 3.27 -11.40
CA PRO A 110 3.82 1.81 -11.45
C PRO A 110 5.21 1.32 -11.86
N ASP A 111 5.97 2.10 -12.62
CA ASP A 111 7.33 1.75 -13.06
C ASP A 111 8.34 1.64 -11.90
N ASP A 112 8.00 2.12 -10.71
CA ASP A 112 8.80 1.92 -9.50
C ASP A 112 8.53 0.58 -8.79
N LEU A 113 7.45 -0.16 -9.14
CA LEU A 113 7.12 -1.46 -8.54
C LEU A 113 8.27 -2.48 -8.63
N PRO A 114 8.94 -2.66 -9.77
CA PRO A 114 10.08 -3.58 -9.85
C PRO A 114 11.18 -3.26 -8.83
N ARG A 115 11.46 -1.97 -8.59
CA ARG A 115 12.48 -1.52 -7.62
C ARG A 115 12.10 -1.86 -6.19
N LEU A 116 10.81 -1.76 -5.84
CA LEU A 116 10.30 -2.16 -4.52
C LEU A 116 10.38 -3.67 -4.34
N VAL A 117 9.98 -4.45 -5.35
CA VAL A 117 10.08 -5.91 -5.33
C VAL A 117 11.54 -6.36 -5.24
N ASP A 118 12.45 -5.75 -6.02
CA ASP A 118 13.88 -6.09 -5.99
C ASP A 118 14.53 -5.75 -4.64
N ALA A 119 14.06 -4.72 -3.94
CA ALA A 119 14.52 -4.44 -2.58
C ALA A 119 14.11 -5.55 -1.59
N CYS A 120 12.97 -6.22 -1.81
CA CYS A 120 12.49 -7.33 -0.97
C CYS A 120 12.99 -8.70 -1.42
N ARG A 121 13.51 -8.87 -2.65
CA ARG A 121 14.04 -10.15 -3.13
C ARG A 121 15.23 -10.58 -2.29
N PRO A 122 15.41 -11.90 -2.04
CA PRO A 122 16.57 -12.41 -1.35
C PRO A 122 17.89 -11.98 -2.02
N ALA A 123 18.93 -11.81 -1.20
CA ALA A 123 20.23 -11.37 -1.70
C ALA A 123 20.86 -12.38 -2.69
N GLU A 124 20.63 -13.67 -2.48
CA GLU A 124 21.04 -14.76 -3.38
C GLU A 124 20.38 -14.67 -4.76
N ASP A 125 19.20 -14.03 -4.85
CA ASP A 125 18.46 -13.79 -6.09
C ASP A 125 18.77 -12.40 -6.70
N GLY A 126 19.78 -11.71 -6.17
CA GLY A 126 20.20 -10.38 -6.63
C GLY A 126 19.40 -9.21 -6.06
N GLY A 127 18.55 -9.45 -5.04
CA GLY A 127 17.83 -8.42 -4.30
C GLY A 127 18.66 -7.83 -3.14
N ARG A 128 18.00 -7.01 -2.29
CA ARG A 128 18.61 -6.47 -1.06
C ARG A 128 18.28 -7.29 0.19
N GLY A 129 17.30 -8.19 0.11
CA GLY A 129 16.89 -9.06 1.21
C GLY A 129 16.01 -8.41 2.27
N ALA A 130 15.54 -7.17 2.05
CA ALA A 130 14.65 -6.51 3.00
C ALA A 130 13.29 -7.22 3.11
N ASP A 131 12.64 -7.08 4.26
CA ASP A 131 11.32 -7.68 4.49
C ASP A 131 10.19 -6.76 3.98
N VAL A 132 10.40 -5.44 4.05
CA VAL A 132 9.49 -4.41 3.55
C VAL A 132 10.28 -3.34 2.80
N ALA A 133 9.79 -2.97 1.62
CA ALA A 133 10.30 -1.82 0.86
C ALA A 133 9.23 -0.73 0.78
N ILE A 134 9.59 0.50 1.13
CA ILE A 134 8.69 1.66 1.11
C ILE A 134 9.15 2.63 0.02
N GLY A 135 8.25 3.02 -0.88
CA GLY A 135 8.47 4.11 -1.82
C GLY A 135 8.44 5.44 -1.07
N SER A 136 9.62 6.01 -0.82
CA SER A 136 9.79 7.20 0.03
C SER A 136 9.91 8.47 -0.79
N ARG A 137 9.16 9.49 -0.37
CA ARG A 137 9.18 10.86 -0.93
C ARG A 137 10.29 11.72 -0.33
N TYR A 138 10.93 11.26 0.75
CA TYR A 138 11.79 12.08 1.59
C TYR A 138 13.21 11.54 1.75
N ILE A 139 13.46 10.28 1.44
CA ILE A 139 14.82 9.75 1.40
C ILE A 139 15.56 10.33 0.18
N ASP A 140 16.82 10.70 0.34
CA ASP A 140 17.64 11.35 -0.70
C ASP A 140 17.06 12.68 -1.21
N GLY A 141 16.34 13.41 -0.34
CA GLY A 141 15.75 14.71 -0.63
C GLY A 141 14.24 14.68 -0.87
N LEU A 142 13.68 15.83 -1.19
CA LEU A 142 12.26 16.00 -1.41
C LEU A 142 11.87 15.66 -2.84
N ARG A 143 11.01 14.68 -3.02
CA ARG A 143 10.59 14.15 -4.33
C ARG A 143 9.08 14.15 -4.50
N VAL A 144 8.48 15.33 -4.36
CA VAL A 144 7.04 15.55 -4.61
C VAL A 144 6.87 16.59 -5.70
N LEU A 145 5.91 16.35 -6.61
CA LEU A 145 5.56 17.27 -7.68
C LEU A 145 4.17 17.86 -7.43
N ASN A 146 4.02 19.14 -7.72
CA ASN A 146 2.76 19.89 -7.69
C ASN A 146 2.07 20.00 -6.32
N TRP A 147 2.77 19.75 -5.20
CA TRP A 147 2.17 19.91 -3.88
C TRP A 147 2.17 21.38 -3.43
N PRO A 148 1.03 21.87 -2.89
CA PRO A 148 1.02 23.13 -2.17
C PRO A 148 1.99 23.10 -0.98
N LEU A 149 2.72 24.19 -0.75
CA LEU A 149 3.72 24.28 0.32
C LEU A 149 3.14 23.91 1.71
N GLY A 150 1.91 24.35 2.00
CA GLY A 150 1.22 24.01 3.25
C GLY A 150 1.02 22.51 3.46
N ARG A 151 0.70 21.76 2.40
CA ARG A 151 0.57 20.29 2.44
C ARG A 151 1.92 19.63 2.67
N LEU A 152 2.96 20.16 2.04
CA LEU A 152 4.32 19.66 2.22
C LEU A 152 4.79 19.81 3.66
N VAL A 153 4.66 21.02 4.24
CA VAL A 153 5.04 21.30 5.62
C VAL A 153 4.26 20.43 6.60
N LEU A 154 2.95 20.26 6.37
CA LEU A 154 2.10 19.41 7.20
C LEU A 154 2.52 17.94 7.13
N SER A 155 2.76 17.39 5.93
CA SER A 155 3.15 16.00 5.73
C SER A 155 4.53 15.72 6.35
N TYR A 156 5.50 16.59 6.12
CA TYR A 156 6.84 16.45 6.70
C TYR A 156 6.81 16.57 8.23
N GLY A 157 6.08 17.56 8.76
CA GLY A 157 5.89 17.75 10.21
C GLY A 157 5.21 16.56 10.88
N ALA A 158 4.20 15.98 10.25
CA ALA A 158 3.54 14.75 10.72
C ALA A 158 4.52 13.56 10.76
N GLY A 159 5.41 13.46 9.77
CA GLY A 159 6.47 12.45 9.75
C GLY A 159 7.45 12.63 10.92
N VAL A 160 7.94 13.85 11.14
CA VAL A 160 8.84 14.18 12.28
C VAL A 160 8.16 13.83 13.61
N TYR A 161 6.91 14.26 13.81
CA TYR A 161 6.12 13.95 14.99
C TYR A 161 5.99 12.45 15.23
N THR A 162 5.62 11.70 14.19
CA THR A 162 5.44 10.25 14.28
C THR A 162 6.74 9.55 14.67
N ARG A 163 7.85 9.92 14.06
CA ARG A 163 9.18 9.36 14.37
C ARG A 163 9.60 9.64 15.81
N ALA A 164 9.37 10.86 16.29
CA ALA A 164 9.72 11.24 17.66
C ALA A 164 9.02 10.37 18.71
N ILE A 165 7.76 9.97 18.46
CA ILE A 165 6.97 9.16 19.39
C ILE A 165 7.24 7.66 19.19
N THR A 166 7.18 7.17 17.96
CA THR A 166 7.28 5.74 17.66
C THR A 166 8.71 5.24 17.63
N ARG A 167 9.68 6.12 17.39
CA ARG A 167 11.10 5.83 17.12
C ARG A 167 11.30 4.98 15.86
N LEU A 168 10.33 4.99 14.91
CA LEU A 168 10.50 4.36 13.61
C LEU A 168 11.71 4.98 12.88
N PRO A 169 12.65 4.17 12.39
CA PRO A 169 13.84 4.65 11.66
C PRO A 169 13.53 4.88 10.17
N LEU A 170 12.39 5.52 9.86
CA LEU A 170 11.91 5.77 8.50
C LEU A 170 11.71 7.26 8.28
N GLN A 171 12.06 7.76 7.10
CA GLN A 171 11.81 9.16 6.75
C GLN A 171 10.37 9.38 6.30
N ASP A 172 9.80 8.45 5.52
CA ASP A 172 8.42 8.52 5.05
C ASP A 172 7.53 7.48 5.73
N VAL A 173 7.08 7.79 6.93
CA VAL A 173 6.23 6.90 7.74
C VAL A 173 4.79 6.76 7.22
N THR A 174 4.35 7.63 6.30
CA THR A 174 2.98 7.71 5.80
C THR A 174 2.82 7.28 4.35
N ALA A 175 3.90 6.83 3.71
CA ALA A 175 3.83 6.35 2.34
C ALA A 175 2.87 5.16 2.18
N GLY A 176 2.04 5.19 1.13
CA GLY A 176 1.09 4.15 0.77
C GLY A 176 1.53 3.32 -0.44
N PHE A 177 2.80 3.39 -0.80
CA PHE A 177 3.40 2.63 -1.89
C PHE A 177 4.50 1.74 -1.31
N LYS A 178 4.23 0.44 -1.21
CA LYS A 178 5.11 -0.50 -0.51
C LYS A 178 5.09 -1.87 -1.16
N CYS A 179 6.12 -2.63 -0.85
CA CYS A 179 6.17 -4.07 -1.08
C CYS A 179 6.45 -4.76 0.25
N PHE A 180 5.67 -5.77 0.57
CA PHE A 180 5.87 -6.65 1.72
C PHE A 180 6.25 -8.04 1.23
N ARG A 181 7.17 -8.70 1.90
CA ARG A 181 7.27 -10.15 1.82
C ARG A 181 6.06 -10.79 2.49
N ARG A 182 5.60 -11.92 1.96
CA ARG A 182 4.44 -12.66 2.50
C ARG A 182 4.56 -12.96 3.99
N GLU A 183 5.78 -13.28 4.44
CA GLU A 183 6.09 -13.63 5.84
C GLU A 183 5.76 -12.49 6.80
N VAL A 184 5.98 -11.24 6.38
CA VAL A 184 5.63 -10.04 7.18
C VAL A 184 4.13 -9.98 7.41
N LEU A 185 3.34 -10.13 6.33
CA LEU A 185 1.88 -10.08 6.40
C LEU A 185 1.29 -11.32 7.10
N ALA A 186 2.00 -12.44 7.12
CA ALA A 186 1.62 -13.61 7.89
C ALA A 186 1.87 -13.45 9.38
N ALA A 187 2.90 -12.69 9.77
CA ALA A 187 3.23 -12.43 11.18
C ALA A 187 2.36 -11.35 11.82
N ILE A 188 1.79 -10.44 11.03
CA ILE A 188 0.91 -9.37 11.55
C ILE A 188 -0.50 -9.92 11.80
N ASP A 189 -0.97 -9.80 13.05
CA ASP A 189 -2.37 -10.10 13.39
C ASP A 189 -3.30 -8.98 12.89
N PHE A 190 -3.93 -9.21 11.75
CA PHE A 190 -4.84 -8.24 11.11
C PHE A 190 -6.09 -7.95 11.94
N SER A 191 -6.49 -8.83 12.87
CA SER A 191 -7.62 -8.59 13.76
C SER A 191 -7.38 -7.45 14.76
N ARG A 192 -6.10 -7.13 14.99
CA ARG A 192 -5.67 -6.05 15.89
C ARG A 192 -5.38 -4.74 15.16
N VAL A 193 -5.35 -4.72 13.83
CA VAL A 193 -5.17 -3.49 13.03
C VAL A 193 -6.48 -2.70 13.08
N ARG A 194 -6.41 -1.47 13.61
CA ARG A 194 -7.61 -0.64 13.87
C ARG A 194 -7.55 0.73 13.21
N SER A 195 -6.43 1.06 12.59
CA SER A 195 -6.24 2.33 11.93
C SER A 195 -6.80 2.32 10.51
N ASN A 196 -7.17 3.49 10.03
CA ASN A 196 -7.65 3.70 8.67
C ASN A 196 -6.94 4.90 8.03
N GLY A 197 -7.01 5.05 6.70
CA GLY A 197 -6.35 6.15 5.99
C GLY A 197 -4.84 6.22 6.27
N TYR A 198 -4.31 7.42 6.50
CA TYR A 198 -2.87 7.64 6.76
C TYR A 198 -2.35 6.91 8.00
N SER A 199 -3.18 6.78 9.04
CA SER A 199 -2.80 6.07 10.26
C SER A 199 -2.60 4.58 10.03
N PHE A 200 -3.26 3.99 9.04
CA PHE A 200 -3.07 2.60 8.63
C PHE A 200 -1.63 2.35 8.17
N GLN A 201 -1.09 3.25 7.35
CA GLN A 201 0.27 3.14 6.85
C GLN A 201 1.31 3.17 7.98
N ILE A 202 1.11 4.06 8.96
CA ILE A 202 1.95 4.14 10.14
C ILE A 202 1.84 2.87 10.98
N GLU A 203 0.62 2.36 11.19
CA GLU A 203 0.39 1.15 11.99
C GLU A 203 1.05 -0.07 11.36
N MET A 204 0.93 -0.28 10.04
CA MET A 204 1.54 -1.41 9.35
C MET A 204 3.08 -1.37 9.44
N ASN A 205 3.69 -0.20 9.20
CA ASN A 205 5.14 -0.01 9.34
C ASN A 205 5.59 -0.29 10.78
N TYR A 206 4.85 0.23 11.76
CA TYR A 206 5.21 0.09 13.16
C TYR A 206 5.10 -1.35 13.64
N ARG A 207 4.07 -2.10 13.19
CA ARG A 207 3.93 -3.53 13.49
C ARG A 207 5.05 -4.34 12.87
N ALA A 208 5.36 -4.15 11.60
CA ALA A 208 6.45 -4.84 10.95
C ALA A 208 7.79 -4.60 11.68
N TRP A 209 8.09 -3.34 11.99
CA TRP A 209 9.31 -2.97 12.70
C TRP A 209 9.40 -3.56 14.13
N THR A 210 8.28 -3.54 14.88
CA THR A 210 8.27 -4.08 16.25
C THR A 210 8.35 -5.60 16.29
N LEU A 211 7.99 -6.29 15.21
CA LEU A 211 8.19 -7.73 15.03
C LEU A 211 9.62 -8.09 14.58
N GLY A 212 10.49 -7.08 14.38
CA GLY A 212 11.90 -7.28 14.02
C GLY A 212 12.18 -7.36 12.53
N PHE A 213 11.20 -7.08 11.67
CA PHE A 213 11.39 -7.07 10.22
C PHE A 213 12.22 -5.87 9.75
N GLU A 214 13.08 -6.09 8.77
CA GLU A 214 13.87 -5.05 8.13
C GLU A 214 13.02 -4.26 7.14
N ILE A 215 13.00 -2.93 7.30
CA ILE A 215 12.28 -2.01 6.43
C ILE A 215 13.27 -1.07 5.75
N VAL A 216 13.25 -1.03 4.41
CA VAL A 216 14.08 -0.13 3.62
C VAL A 216 13.23 0.90 2.88
N GLU A 217 13.81 2.06 2.63
CA GLU A 217 13.19 3.11 1.81
C GLU A 217 13.84 3.15 0.43
N VAL A 218 13.00 3.20 -0.61
CA VAL A 218 13.37 3.34 -2.01
C VAL A 218 12.90 4.71 -2.48
N PRO A 219 13.77 5.59 -2.99
CA PRO A 219 13.35 6.92 -3.41
C PRO A 219 12.43 6.85 -4.62
N ILE A 220 11.27 7.48 -4.53
CA ILE A 220 10.28 7.61 -5.61
C ILE A 220 9.93 9.07 -5.84
N VAL A 221 9.37 9.38 -7.01
CA VAL A 221 8.74 10.68 -7.27
C VAL A 221 7.24 10.52 -7.10
N PHE A 222 6.67 11.30 -6.19
CA PHE A 222 5.22 11.34 -5.96
C PHE A 222 4.62 12.54 -6.69
N THR A 223 3.64 12.28 -7.54
CA THR A 223 2.93 13.34 -8.26
C THR A 223 1.56 13.57 -7.64
N GLU A 224 1.15 14.84 -7.48
CA GLU A 224 -0.23 15.10 -7.06
C GLU A 224 -1.18 14.55 -8.11
N ARG A 225 -2.25 13.88 -7.66
CA ARG A 225 -3.31 13.42 -8.55
C ARG A 225 -3.87 14.57 -9.38
N SER A 226 -4.19 14.29 -10.64
CA SER A 226 -4.74 15.27 -11.57
C SER A 226 -6.18 15.64 -11.26
N GLU A 227 -6.92 14.78 -10.53
CA GLU A 227 -8.34 14.95 -10.19
C GLU A 227 -8.61 14.61 -8.73
N GLY A 228 -9.53 15.33 -8.09
CA GLY A 228 -10.01 15.10 -6.74
C GLY A 228 -9.45 16.05 -5.66
N GLU A 229 -10.26 16.34 -4.65
CA GLU A 229 -9.88 17.20 -3.52
C GLU A 229 -9.02 16.45 -2.51
N SER A 230 -8.04 17.16 -1.94
CA SER A 230 -7.22 16.64 -0.83
C SER A 230 -8.11 16.41 0.40
N LYS A 231 -8.19 15.15 0.87
CA LYS A 231 -9.00 14.76 2.04
C LYS A 231 -8.35 15.12 3.39
N MET A 232 -7.27 15.89 3.40
CA MET A 232 -6.57 16.29 4.63
C MET A 232 -7.34 17.41 5.36
N SER A 233 -8.09 17.05 6.39
CA SER A 233 -8.71 18.00 7.33
C SER A 233 -7.96 18.04 8.66
N GLY A 234 -8.09 19.13 9.42
CA GLY A 234 -7.50 19.24 10.76
C GLY A 234 -8.02 18.15 11.73
N ALA A 235 -9.21 17.58 11.49
CA ALA A 235 -9.73 16.47 12.25
C ALA A 235 -8.95 15.18 11.99
N ILE A 236 -8.64 14.89 10.73
CA ILE A 236 -7.82 13.71 10.33
C ILE A 236 -6.42 13.82 10.93
N VAL A 237 -5.82 15.00 10.93
CA VAL A 237 -4.50 15.22 11.53
C VAL A 237 -4.53 14.95 13.04
N ARG A 238 -5.50 15.48 13.77
CA ARG A 238 -5.64 15.24 15.23
C ARG A 238 -5.90 13.77 15.55
N GLU A 239 -6.70 13.08 14.74
CA GLU A 239 -6.92 11.64 14.88
C GLU A 239 -5.63 10.86 14.68
N ALA A 240 -4.86 11.15 13.63
CA ALA A 240 -3.58 10.52 13.36
C ALA A 240 -2.59 10.75 14.51
N MET A 241 -2.51 11.95 15.06
CA MET A 241 -1.66 12.27 16.22
C MET A 241 -2.01 11.42 17.43
N ARG A 242 -3.31 11.28 17.77
CA ARG A 242 -3.76 10.43 18.88
C ARG A 242 -3.43 8.96 18.65
N LYS A 243 -3.64 8.49 17.41
CA LYS A 243 -3.35 7.09 17.03
C LYS A 243 -1.89 6.72 17.18
N VAL A 244 -0.96 7.63 16.90
CA VAL A 244 0.48 7.41 17.10
C VAL A 244 0.82 7.12 18.56
N TRP A 245 0.24 7.87 19.51
CA TRP A 245 0.40 7.59 20.95
C TRP A 245 -0.24 6.27 21.37
N GLU A 246 -1.42 5.98 20.85
CA GLU A 246 -2.12 4.71 21.11
C GLU A 246 -1.28 3.51 20.65
N LEU A 247 -0.70 3.58 19.44
CA LEU A 247 0.21 2.56 18.93
C LEU A 247 1.44 2.37 19.83
N ARG A 248 2.07 3.48 20.22
CA ARG A 248 3.24 3.43 21.11
C ARG A 248 2.90 2.82 22.45
N ALA A 249 1.78 3.21 23.07
CA ALA A 249 1.33 2.66 24.34
C ALA A 249 1.05 1.16 24.25
N ARG A 250 0.37 0.70 23.19
CA ARG A 250 0.10 -0.73 22.97
C ARG A 250 1.37 -1.54 22.79
N ALA A 251 2.35 -1.01 22.07
CA ALA A 251 3.64 -1.69 21.92
C ALA A 251 4.36 -1.88 23.26
N LEU A 252 4.36 -0.86 24.12
CA LEU A 252 5.01 -0.92 25.44
C LEU A 252 4.39 -1.96 26.38
N VAL A 253 3.11 -2.28 26.21
CA VAL A 253 2.41 -3.29 27.01
C VAL A 253 2.23 -4.65 26.31
N GLY A 254 2.92 -4.85 25.15
CA GLY A 254 2.85 -6.13 24.41
C GLY A 254 1.48 -6.41 23.76
N LYS A 255 0.66 -5.39 23.49
CA LYS A 255 -0.70 -5.50 22.94
C LYS A 255 -0.82 -4.97 21.48
N LEU A 256 0.29 -4.89 20.79
CA LEU A 256 0.29 -4.43 19.40
C LEU A 256 -0.21 -5.53 18.45
#